data_7585456f0185af74c8b2ab0e0007c0f2
#
_entry.id   7585456f0185af74c8b2ab0e0007c0f2
#
_cell.length_a   1.000
_cell.length_b   1.000
_cell.length_c   1.000
_cell.angle_alpha   90.00
_cell.angle_beta   90.00
_cell.angle_gamma   90.00
#
_symmetry.space_group_name_H-M   'P 1'
#
loop_
_entity.id
_entity.type
_entity.pdbx_description
1 polymer ?
#
loop_
_entity_poly.entity_id
_entity_poly.type
_entity_poly.pdbx_seq_one_letter_code
_entity_poly.pdbx_strand_id
1 'polypeptide(L)'
;DYKDDKFSFTWAVPYPNTKEECLEKYGKEYITEDPEKDHIQKDEDKPWLNWYDFQRDFWGCKWDASEVYYGDSNIYFDSPWSPPYKFIEALAEKLPDIPFCFNYAEEQGNLYCGEFYHYKEKSIENDFWNEFEECSEEASLMYNDLWCETYFKCEEDG
;
A
#
# COMPACT_ATOMS: atom_id res chain seq x y z
N ASP A 1 -3.56 -12.80 23.75
CA ASP A 1 -3.83 -11.34 23.81
C ASP A 1 -3.72 -10.76 22.41
N TYR A 2 -4.84 -10.65 21.70
CA TYR A 2 -4.98 -10.13 20.33
C TYR A 2 -4.88 -8.59 20.25
N LYS A 3 -4.17 -7.94 21.15
CA LYS A 3 -4.18 -6.48 21.27
C LYS A 3 -3.09 -5.74 20.51
N ASP A 4 -2.13 -6.45 19.89
CA ASP A 4 -0.97 -5.81 19.23
C ASP A 4 -0.80 -6.13 17.74
N ASP A 5 -1.68 -6.93 17.12
CA ASP A 5 -1.61 -7.22 15.68
C ASP A 5 -2.37 -6.15 14.86
N LYS A 6 -1.93 -4.92 14.98
CA LYS A 6 -2.43 -3.84 14.13
C LYS A 6 -2.00 -4.12 12.68
N PHE A 7 -2.92 -3.94 11.73
CA PHE A 7 -2.62 -4.05 10.31
C PHE A 7 -1.40 -3.20 9.93
N SER A 8 -0.47 -3.80 9.21
CA SER A 8 0.80 -3.19 8.81
C SER A 8 1.27 -3.78 7.49
N PHE A 9 1.95 -3.00 6.68
CA PHE A 9 2.56 -3.50 5.44
C PHE A 9 3.67 -4.53 5.69
N THR A 10 4.18 -4.59 6.92
CA THR A 10 5.11 -5.64 7.35
C THR A 10 4.49 -7.04 7.36
N TRP A 11 3.16 -7.18 7.30
CA TRP A 11 2.51 -8.48 7.18
C TRP A 11 2.91 -9.23 5.90
N ALA A 12 3.04 -8.51 4.80
CA ALA A 12 3.47 -9.10 3.53
C ALA A 12 4.96 -8.87 3.24
N VAL A 13 5.48 -7.70 3.60
CA VAL A 13 6.87 -7.31 3.35
C VAL A 13 7.52 -6.84 4.65
N PRO A 14 7.98 -7.77 5.50
CA PRO A 14 8.67 -7.42 6.73
C PRO A 14 10.04 -6.77 6.44
N TYR A 15 10.48 -5.91 7.35
CA TYR A 15 11.85 -5.43 7.30
C TYR A 15 12.86 -6.58 7.47
N PRO A 16 14.02 -6.51 6.81
CA PRO A 16 15.08 -7.48 7.05
C PRO A 16 15.53 -7.42 8.52
N ASN A 17 15.79 -8.57 9.13
CA ASN A 17 16.16 -8.66 10.54
C ASN A 17 17.62 -8.26 10.78
N THR A 18 18.48 -8.55 9.81
CA THR A 18 19.92 -8.27 9.90
C THR A 18 20.44 -7.58 8.63
N LYS A 19 21.61 -6.95 8.78
CA LYS A 19 22.30 -6.31 7.65
C LYS A 19 22.70 -7.34 6.58
N GLU A 20 23.07 -8.54 7.00
CA GLU A 20 23.44 -9.66 6.13
C GLU A 20 22.23 -10.13 5.32
N GLU A 21 21.07 -10.30 5.96
CA GLU A 21 19.82 -10.64 5.29
C GLU A 21 19.43 -9.57 4.27
N CYS A 22 19.58 -8.29 4.62
CA CYS A 22 19.30 -7.19 3.72
C CYS A 22 20.21 -7.22 2.49
N LEU A 23 21.51 -7.43 2.69
CA LEU A 23 22.48 -7.54 1.59
C LEU A 23 22.15 -8.69 0.64
N GLU A 24 21.81 -9.85 1.19
CA GLU A 24 21.56 -11.07 0.41
C GLU A 24 20.24 -10.97 -0.38
N LYS A 25 19.18 -10.47 0.27
CA LYS A 25 17.82 -10.51 -0.28
C LYS A 25 17.43 -9.28 -1.08
N TYR A 26 17.88 -8.10 -0.67
CA TYR A 26 17.42 -6.83 -1.22
C TYR A 26 18.55 -6.02 -1.89
N GLY A 27 19.78 -6.11 -1.39
CA GLY A 27 20.93 -5.43 -1.93
C GLY A 27 21.51 -4.35 -1.03
N LYS A 28 22.68 -3.85 -1.42
CA LYS A 28 23.46 -2.87 -0.64
C LYS A 28 22.84 -1.46 -0.64
N GLU A 29 21.99 -1.15 -1.58
CA GLU A 29 21.33 0.16 -1.74
C GLU A 29 20.39 0.48 -0.58
N TYR A 30 19.91 -0.54 0.14
CA TYR A 30 19.06 -0.39 1.31
C TYR A 30 19.82 -0.36 2.64
N ILE A 31 21.15 -0.29 2.56
CA ILE A 31 22.03 -0.17 3.72
C ILE A 31 22.63 1.23 3.73
N THR A 32 22.38 1.97 4.80
CA THR A 32 23.05 3.25 5.03
C THR A 32 24.31 3.08 5.86
N GLU A 33 25.41 3.72 5.45
CA GLU A 33 26.67 3.77 6.19
C GLU A 33 26.74 4.99 7.10
N ASP A 34 25.94 6.02 6.82
CA ASP A 34 25.91 7.27 7.59
C ASP A 34 24.47 7.69 7.91
N PRO A 35 23.89 7.16 9.01
CA PRO A 35 22.53 7.47 9.41
C PRO A 35 22.27 8.95 9.72
N GLU A 36 23.31 9.76 9.92
CA GLU A 36 23.15 11.18 10.24
C GLU A 36 23.01 12.05 8.99
N LYS A 37 23.53 11.59 7.85
CA LYS A 37 23.44 12.32 6.58
C LYS A 37 22.10 12.24 5.89
N ASP A 38 21.35 11.16 6.11
CA ASP A 38 20.20 10.83 5.26
C ASP A 38 18.89 11.42 5.77
N HIS A 39 18.86 12.24 6.81
CA HIS A 39 17.65 12.79 7.45
C HIS A 39 16.59 11.72 7.77
N ILE A 40 17.02 10.48 7.86
CA ILE A 40 16.19 9.31 8.03
C ILE A 40 15.85 9.19 9.52
N GLN A 41 14.57 9.15 9.81
CA GLN A 41 14.08 8.86 11.14
C GLN A 41 14.53 7.45 11.52
N LYS A 42 15.46 7.33 12.44
CA LYS A 42 16.13 6.08 12.80
C LYS A 42 15.12 5.13 13.44
N ASP A 43 14.98 3.93 12.88
CA ASP A 43 14.60 2.80 13.69
C ASP A 43 15.79 2.52 14.63
N GLU A 44 15.62 2.72 15.94
CA GLU A 44 16.68 2.55 16.94
C GLU A 44 17.24 1.12 16.90
N ASP A 45 16.42 0.15 16.48
CA ASP A 45 16.79 -1.27 16.38
C ASP A 45 17.55 -1.60 15.08
N LYS A 46 17.38 -0.80 14.02
CA LYS A 46 17.99 -1.02 12.70
C LYS A 46 18.60 0.25 12.10
N PRO A 47 19.60 0.86 12.78
CA PRO A 47 20.17 2.14 12.34
C PRO A 47 20.89 2.06 11.00
N TRP A 48 21.16 0.85 10.51
CA TRP A 48 21.82 0.56 9.24
C TRP A 48 20.84 0.48 8.06
N LEU A 49 19.52 0.42 8.29
CA LEU A 49 18.52 0.28 7.25
C LEU A 49 18.14 1.64 6.66
N ASN A 50 18.30 1.79 5.36
CA ASN A 50 17.65 2.85 4.60
C ASN A 50 16.16 2.52 4.44
N TRP A 51 15.40 2.76 5.51
CA TRP A 51 13.98 2.42 5.59
C TRP A 51 13.15 3.15 4.54
N TYR A 52 13.51 4.38 4.17
CA TYR A 52 12.76 5.19 3.20
C TYR A 52 12.77 4.57 1.81
N ASP A 53 13.96 4.26 1.29
CA ASP A 53 14.08 3.61 -0.01
C ASP A 53 13.51 2.20 0.03
N PHE A 54 13.71 1.46 1.12
CA PHE A 54 13.11 0.14 1.32
C PHE A 54 11.58 0.18 1.24
N GLN A 55 10.93 1.07 1.98
CA GLN A 55 9.47 1.17 2.00
C GLN A 55 8.93 1.58 0.63
N ARG A 56 9.51 2.59 0.02
CA ARG A 56 9.11 3.06 -1.31
C ARG A 56 9.19 1.94 -2.37
N ASP A 57 10.25 1.18 -2.35
CA ASP A 57 10.52 0.17 -3.38
C ASP A 57 9.78 -1.15 -3.12
N PHE A 58 9.53 -1.52 -1.85
CA PHE A 58 8.90 -2.80 -1.48
C PHE A 58 7.49 -2.71 -0.91
N TRP A 59 7.05 -1.55 -0.45
CA TRP A 59 5.65 -1.30 -0.11
C TRP A 59 4.92 -0.48 -1.17
N GLY A 60 5.65 0.34 -1.92
CA GLY A 60 5.11 1.26 -2.91
C GLY A 60 4.70 2.62 -2.34
N CYS A 61 4.95 2.87 -1.06
CA CYS A 61 4.63 4.13 -0.39
C CYS A 61 5.66 4.48 0.70
N LYS A 62 5.57 5.70 1.21
CA LYS A 62 6.60 6.31 2.07
C LYS A 62 6.68 5.71 3.47
N TRP A 63 5.56 5.39 4.09
CA TRP A 63 5.45 4.78 5.43
C TRP A 63 4.26 3.86 5.56
N ASP A 64 4.14 3.20 6.70
CA ASP A 64 3.12 2.19 6.96
C ASP A 64 1.70 2.75 6.96
N ALA A 65 0.72 1.86 6.95
CA ALA A 65 -0.69 2.18 7.06
C ALA A 65 -0.99 3.00 8.33
N SER A 66 -1.82 4.01 8.17
CA SER A 66 -2.35 4.82 9.27
C SER A 66 -3.87 4.83 9.26
N GLU A 67 -4.50 5.38 10.30
CA GLU A 67 -5.97 5.46 10.45
C GLU A 67 -6.69 4.14 10.11
N VAL A 68 -6.20 3.04 10.71
CA VAL A 68 -6.69 1.70 10.39
C VAL A 68 -8.01 1.41 11.08
N TYR A 69 -9.01 1.00 10.30
CA TYR A 69 -10.33 0.56 10.77
C TYR A 69 -10.65 -0.84 10.25
N TYR A 70 -11.19 -1.67 11.13
CA TYR A 70 -11.61 -3.04 10.81
C TYR A 70 -13.14 -3.06 10.66
N GLY A 71 -13.62 -3.41 9.45
CA GLY A 71 -15.01 -3.76 9.22
C GLY A 71 -15.25 -5.26 9.37
N ASP A 72 -16.45 -5.72 9.06
CA ASP A 72 -16.82 -7.14 9.20
C ASP A 72 -16.00 -8.07 8.29
N SER A 73 -15.67 -7.60 7.08
CA SER A 73 -14.92 -8.37 6.07
C SER A 73 -13.88 -7.54 5.32
N ASN A 74 -13.56 -6.35 5.82
CA ASN A 74 -12.65 -5.42 5.18
C ASN A 74 -11.78 -4.67 6.17
N ILE A 75 -10.69 -4.09 5.67
CA ILE A 75 -9.78 -3.24 6.41
C ILE A 75 -9.67 -1.93 5.63
N TYR A 76 -9.93 -0.82 6.31
CA TYR A 76 -9.71 0.53 5.78
C TYR A 76 -8.45 1.11 6.39
N PHE A 77 -7.68 1.80 5.59
CA PHE A 77 -6.47 2.47 6.05
C PHE A 77 -6.06 3.60 5.11
N ASP A 78 -5.31 4.55 5.63
CA ASP A 78 -4.66 5.57 4.86
C ASP A 78 -3.23 5.14 4.50
N SER A 79 -2.80 5.47 3.28
CA SER A 79 -1.41 5.33 2.84
C SER A 79 -0.87 6.66 2.31
N PRO A 80 0.40 7.00 2.58
CA PRO A 80 0.95 8.29 2.18
C PRO A 80 1.29 8.35 0.71
N TRP A 81 0.78 9.35 0.00
CA TRP A 81 1.17 9.79 -1.35
C TRP A 81 0.83 8.83 -2.50
N SER A 82 0.63 7.57 -2.24
CA SER A 82 0.27 6.57 -3.26
C SER A 82 -0.36 5.33 -2.62
N PRO A 83 -1.18 4.57 -3.36
CA PRO A 83 -1.56 3.24 -2.94
C PRO A 83 -0.33 2.35 -2.75
N PRO A 84 -0.32 1.44 -1.76
CA PRO A 84 0.82 0.57 -1.49
C PRO A 84 0.88 -0.60 -2.48
N TYR A 85 1.10 -0.31 -3.75
CA TYR A 85 1.04 -1.28 -4.86
C TYR A 85 1.88 -2.53 -4.62
N LYS A 86 3.13 -2.35 -4.16
CA LYS A 86 4.06 -3.46 -3.93
C LYS A 86 3.66 -4.33 -2.75
N PHE A 87 3.09 -3.72 -1.71
CA PHE A 87 2.52 -4.47 -0.59
C PHE A 87 1.33 -5.32 -1.05
N ILE A 88 0.42 -4.77 -1.85
CA ILE A 88 -0.77 -5.49 -2.35
C ILE A 88 -0.35 -6.67 -3.23
N GLU A 89 0.63 -6.49 -4.13
CA GLU A 89 1.18 -7.58 -4.94
C GLU A 89 1.83 -8.67 -4.07
N ALA A 90 2.64 -8.29 -3.08
CA ALA A 90 3.26 -9.22 -2.15
C ALA A 90 2.22 -9.95 -1.27
N LEU A 91 1.12 -9.28 -0.89
CA LEU A 91 0.02 -9.90 -0.15
C LEU A 91 -0.67 -10.96 -1.00
N ALA A 92 -0.93 -10.69 -2.28
CA ALA A 92 -1.50 -11.66 -3.22
C ALA A 92 -0.61 -12.91 -3.37
N GLU A 93 0.70 -12.72 -3.48
CA GLU A 93 1.66 -13.82 -3.53
C GLU A 93 1.66 -14.68 -2.24
N LYS A 94 1.48 -14.05 -1.08
CA LYS A 94 1.41 -14.75 0.22
C LYS A 94 0.09 -15.47 0.46
N LEU A 95 -0.98 -15.00 -0.16
CA LEU A 95 -2.34 -15.50 0.02
C LEU A 95 -2.91 -16.07 -1.29
N PRO A 96 -2.23 -17.01 -1.95
CA PRO A 96 -2.60 -17.45 -3.31
C PRO A 96 -4.00 -18.08 -3.39
N ASP A 97 -4.54 -18.53 -2.27
CA ASP A 97 -5.82 -19.21 -2.16
C ASP A 97 -6.95 -18.34 -1.56
N ILE A 98 -6.64 -17.09 -1.19
CA ILE A 98 -7.60 -16.20 -0.55
C ILE A 98 -7.89 -15.04 -1.49
N PRO A 99 -9.06 -15.02 -2.14
CA PRO A 99 -9.44 -13.92 -3.01
C PRO A 99 -9.70 -12.64 -2.22
N PHE A 100 -9.24 -11.52 -2.73
CA PHE A 100 -9.55 -10.20 -2.18
C PHE A 100 -9.60 -9.12 -3.27
N CYS A 101 -10.22 -8.01 -2.93
CA CYS A 101 -10.22 -6.79 -3.73
C CYS A 101 -9.60 -5.67 -2.89
N PHE A 102 -8.75 -4.87 -3.52
CA PHE A 102 -8.21 -3.66 -2.94
C PHE A 102 -8.69 -2.45 -3.74
N ASN A 103 -9.35 -1.52 -3.06
CA ASN A 103 -9.87 -0.29 -3.62
C ASN A 103 -9.11 0.90 -3.07
N TYR A 104 -8.81 1.88 -3.89
CA TYR A 104 -8.14 3.10 -3.47
C TYR A 104 -8.70 4.35 -4.12
N ALA A 105 -8.63 5.46 -3.40
CA ALA A 105 -8.98 6.78 -3.89
C ALA A 105 -8.09 7.84 -3.22
N GLU A 106 -7.63 8.82 -4.00
CA GLU A 106 -6.88 9.96 -3.50
C GLU A 106 -7.78 10.93 -2.71
N GLU A 107 -7.23 11.59 -1.69
CA GLU A 107 -7.94 12.56 -0.84
C GLU A 107 -8.53 13.75 -1.61
N GLN A 108 -7.91 14.14 -2.72
CA GLN A 108 -8.29 15.35 -3.47
C GLN A 108 -9.46 15.16 -4.44
N GLY A 109 -10.26 14.12 -4.27
CA GLY A 109 -11.45 13.85 -5.07
C GLY A 109 -11.30 12.64 -5.98
N ASN A 110 -12.07 12.61 -7.05
CA ASN A 110 -12.17 11.48 -7.96
C ASN A 110 -11.14 11.49 -9.11
N LEU A 111 -10.00 12.13 -8.88
CA LEU A 111 -8.94 12.26 -9.89
C LEU A 111 -8.09 11.00 -10.00
N TYR A 112 -7.86 10.32 -8.88
CA TYR A 112 -7.01 9.15 -8.85
C TYR A 112 -7.63 8.05 -8.00
N CYS A 113 -8.34 7.16 -8.65
CA CYS A 113 -9.04 6.03 -8.04
C CYS A 113 -8.81 4.76 -8.83
N GLY A 114 -8.90 3.63 -8.17
CA GLY A 114 -8.77 2.34 -8.84
C GLY A 114 -8.95 1.17 -7.89
N GLU A 115 -8.73 0.01 -8.45
CA GLU A 115 -8.91 -1.27 -7.77
C GLU A 115 -7.89 -2.30 -8.22
N PHE A 116 -7.66 -3.30 -7.37
CA PHE A 116 -6.88 -4.48 -7.67
C PHE A 116 -7.69 -5.71 -7.29
N TYR A 117 -7.70 -6.69 -8.17
CA TYR A 117 -8.36 -7.96 -7.94
C TYR A 117 -7.38 -9.10 -7.87
N HIS A 118 -7.50 -9.88 -6.80
CA HIS A 118 -6.83 -11.15 -6.63
C HIS A 118 -7.86 -12.28 -6.59
N TYR A 119 -7.83 -13.15 -7.60
CA TYR A 119 -8.79 -14.23 -7.75
C TYR A 119 -8.14 -15.61 -7.65
N LYS A 120 -8.87 -16.51 -7.00
CA LYS A 120 -8.52 -17.94 -6.97
C LYS A 120 -8.92 -18.72 -8.22
N GLU A 121 -9.85 -18.20 -9.04
CA GLU A 121 -10.38 -18.95 -10.16
C GLU A 121 -9.36 -19.12 -11.29
N LYS A 122 -9.09 -20.38 -11.66
CA LYS A 122 -8.12 -20.80 -12.70
C LYS A 122 -8.41 -20.27 -14.11
N SER A 123 -9.57 -19.64 -14.35
CA SER A 123 -9.97 -19.09 -15.64
C SER A 123 -9.58 -17.63 -15.86
N ILE A 124 -9.20 -16.94 -14.79
CA ILE A 124 -8.65 -15.57 -14.88
C ILE A 124 -7.21 -15.70 -14.41
N GLU A 125 -6.31 -15.85 -15.39
CA GLU A 125 -4.92 -16.24 -15.15
C GLU A 125 -4.06 -15.19 -14.46
N ASN A 126 -4.55 -13.97 -14.18
CA ASN A 126 -3.73 -12.93 -13.57
C ASN A 126 -4.54 -12.00 -12.69
N ASP A 127 -3.97 -11.69 -11.55
CA ASP A 127 -4.31 -10.51 -10.76
C ASP A 127 -4.17 -9.27 -11.64
N PHE A 128 -5.06 -8.30 -11.51
CA PHE A 128 -4.99 -7.11 -12.34
C PHE A 128 -5.32 -5.84 -11.55
N TRP A 129 -4.65 -4.77 -11.97
CA TRP A 129 -4.93 -3.41 -11.58
C TRP A 129 -5.88 -2.77 -12.60
N ASN A 130 -6.86 -2.05 -12.10
CA ASN A 130 -7.78 -1.26 -12.91
C ASN A 130 -7.81 0.17 -12.37
N GLU A 131 -7.19 1.09 -13.09
CA GLU A 131 -7.21 2.51 -12.78
C GLU A 131 -8.38 3.14 -13.50
N PHE A 132 -9.21 3.88 -12.78
CA PHE A 132 -10.38 4.52 -13.36
C PHE A 132 -9.99 5.83 -14.05
N GLU A 133 -10.67 6.13 -15.14
CA GLU A 133 -10.52 7.44 -15.80
C GLU A 133 -10.90 8.57 -14.84
N GLU A 134 -10.09 9.63 -14.83
CA GLU A 134 -10.32 10.81 -13.98
C GLU A 134 -11.73 11.36 -14.22
N CYS A 135 -12.41 11.72 -13.14
CA CYS A 135 -13.77 12.23 -13.14
C CYS A 135 -14.84 11.32 -13.77
N SER A 136 -14.52 10.04 -13.99
CA SER A 136 -15.51 9.05 -14.43
C SER A 136 -16.56 8.78 -13.33
N GLU A 137 -17.67 8.14 -13.73
CA GLU A 137 -18.70 7.71 -12.79
C GLU A 137 -18.12 6.68 -11.80
N GLU A 138 -17.32 5.74 -12.29
CA GLU A 138 -16.64 4.72 -11.49
C GLU A 138 -15.69 5.34 -10.47
N ALA A 139 -14.85 6.30 -10.88
CA ALA A 139 -13.95 7.02 -9.98
C ALA A 139 -14.73 7.78 -8.90
N SER A 140 -15.82 8.43 -9.27
CA SER A 140 -16.67 9.18 -8.34
C SER A 140 -17.37 8.28 -7.33
N LEU A 141 -17.87 7.13 -7.76
CA LEU A 141 -18.49 6.14 -6.87
C LEU A 141 -17.46 5.56 -5.90
N MET A 142 -16.26 5.23 -6.36
CA MET A 142 -15.17 4.73 -5.55
C MET A 142 -14.74 5.76 -4.51
N TYR A 143 -14.57 7.02 -4.91
CA TYR A 143 -14.24 8.11 -4.01
C TYR A 143 -15.27 8.28 -2.90
N ASN A 144 -16.55 8.32 -3.25
CA ASN A 144 -17.63 8.45 -2.28
C ASN A 144 -17.69 7.29 -1.29
N ASP A 145 -17.44 6.06 -1.76
CA ASP A 145 -17.44 4.87 -0.91
C ASP A 145 -16.30 4.91 0.10
N LEU A 146 -15.11 5.29 -0.31
CA LEU A 146 -13.93 5.30 0.53
C LEU A 146 -13.85 6.51 1.47
N TRP A 147 -14.24 7.70 1.01
CA TRP A 147 -14.14 8.93 1.78
C TRP A 147 -15.45 9.34 2.47
N CYS A 148 -16.54 8.61 2.22
CA CYS A 148 -17.89 8.94 2.76
C CYS A 148 -18.32 10.38 2.46
N GLU A 149 -17.85 10.96 1.36
CA GLU A 149 -18.15 12.33 0.94
C GLU A 149 -19.17 12.39 -0.17
N THR A 150 -19.77 13.56 -0.36
CA THR A 150 -20.79 13.75 -1.38
C THR A 150 -20.12 13.85 -2.77
N TYR A 151 -20.71 13.18 -3.73
CA TYR A 151 -20.35 13.19 -5.13
C TYR A 151 -20.03 14.58 -5.69
N PHE A 152 -18.82 14.78 -6.17
CA PHE A 152 -18.45 15.93 -6.99
C PHE A 152 -18.56 15.57 -8.46
N LYS A 153 -19.52 16.16 -9.18
CA LYS A 153 -19.44 16.21 -10.62
C LYS A 153 -18.28 17.13 -10.98
N CYS A 154 -17.31 16.63 -11.76
CA CYS A 154 -16.45 17.53 -12.49
C CYS A 154 -17.34 18.36 -13.39
N GLU A 155 -17.41 19.67 -13.16
CA GLU A 155 -18.07 20.55 -14.12
C GLU A 155 -17.26 20.45 -15.41
N GLU A 156 -17.91 19.97 -16.48
CA GLU A 156 -17.34 20.09 -17.81
C GLU A 156 -17.20 21.60 -18.04
N ASP A 157 -15.95 22.07 -18.07
CA ASP A 157 -15.62 23.40 -18.52
C ASP A 157 -16.14 23.56 -19.96
N GLY A 158 -17.24 24.26 -20.06
CA GLY A 158 -17.92 24.55 -21.31
C GLY A 158 -17.14 25.52 -22.20
#